data_74f05afc45bdbe118286ec77b7f57e06
#
_entry.id   74f05afc45bdbe118286ec77b7f57e06
#
_cell.length_a   1.000
_cell.length_b   1.000
_cell.length_c   1.000
_cell.angle_alpha   90.00
_cell.angle_beta   90.00
_cell.angle_gamma   90.00
#
_symmetry.space_group_name_H-M   'P 1'
#
loop_
_entity.id
_entity.type
_entity.pdbx_description
1 polymer ?
#
loop_
_entity_poly.entity_id
_entity_poly.type
_entity_poly.pdbx_seq_one_letter_code
_entity_poly.pdbx_strand_id
1 'polypeptide(L)'
;MSSAKNSSSQQALVVPGLDPEMAANVIDTLTKLGFTPAVFDTQDKNAPKELIEGFDKYKDAALAVVILADDEVGTLRLEFPKNVKLRAKPQVVFLGGFLLGKFGTEKVVFIYLPRQNFEFPFEMENLSSIPYDDKNRWHFDFLKELKSRGFAVDANQLI
;
A
#
# COMPACT_ATOMS: atom_id res chain seq x y z
N MET A 1 5.46 -26.90 -29.39
CA MET A 1 4.67 -27.03 -28.14
C MET A 1 4.90 -25.78 -27.30
N SER A 2 3.98 -24.87 -27.38
CA SER A 2 4.02 -23.62 -26.59
C SER A 2 3.61 -23.96 -25.16
N SER A 3 4.57 -23.92 -24.25
CA SER A 3 4.26 -23.94 -22.81
C SER A 3 3.52 -22.64 -22.48
N ALA A 4 2.23 -22.75 -22.23
CA ALA A 4 1.47 -21.68 -21.61
C ALA A 4 2.18 -21.36 -20.29
N LYS A 5 2.93 -20.25 -20.25
CA LYS A 5 3.34 -19.63 -19.02
C LYS A 5 2.07 -19.34 -18.26
N ASN A 6 1.83 -20.08 -17.19
CA ASN A 6 0.87 -19.69 -16.16
C ASN A 6 1.13 -18.23 -15.87
N SER A 7 0.23 -17.37 -16.32
CA SER A 7 0.27 -15.97 -15.89
C SER A 7 -0.02 -16.00 -14.40
N SER A 8 1.04 -15.97 -13.58
CA SER A 8 0.91 -15.68 -12.17
C SER A 8 0.01 -14.45 -12.06
N SER A 9 -1.00 -14.51 -11.20
CA SER A 9 -1.92 -13.39 -10.99
C SER A 9 -1.10 -12.11 -10.83
N GLN A 10 -1.32 -11.12 -11.71
CA GLN A 10 -0.76 -9.77 -11.58
C GLN A 10 -1.64 -8.90 -10.67
N GLN A 11 -2.44 -9.52 -9.82
CA GLN A 11 -3.30 -8.82 -8.88
C GLN A 11 -2.47 -8.09 -7.83
N ALA A 12 -2.80 -6.83 -7.60
CA ALA A 12 -2.26 -6.02 -6.51
C ALA A 12 -3.39 -5.65 -5.55
N LEU A 13 -3.28 -6.06 -4.30
CA LEU A 13 -4.20 -5.64 -3.26
C LEU A 13 -3.85 -4.21 -2.85
N VAL A 14 -4.85 -3.34 -2.71
CA VAL A 14 -4.63 -1.94 -2.32
C VAL A 14 -5.47 -1.62 -1.10
N VAL A 15 -4.82 -1.17 -0.04
CA VAL A 15 -5.47 -0.61 1.15
C VAL A 15 -5.28 0.90 1.11
N PRO A 16 -6.28 1.66 0.66
CA PRO A 16 -6.17 3.11 0.56
C PRO A 16 -6.38 3.78 1.92
N GLY A 17 -5.72 4.93 2.10
CA GLY A 17 -6.08 5.88 3.15
C GLY A 17 -7.28 6.74 2.73
N LEU A 18 -7.48 7.86 3.42
CA LEU A 18 -8.58 8.78 3.15
C LEU A 18 -8.26 9.87 2.11
N ASP A 19 -7.02 9.93 1.62
CA ASP A 19 -6.63 10.86 0.56
C ASP A 19 -7.02 10.29 -0.82
N PRO A 20 -8.09 10.81 -1.46
CA PRO A 20 -8.58 10.23 -2.70
C PRO A 20 -7.66 10.48 -3.90
N GLU A 21 -6.92 11.57 -3.92
CA GLU A 21 -5.99 11.87 -5.01
C GLU A 21 -4.77 10.95 -4.96
N MET A 22 -4.21 10.75 -3.76
CA MET A 22 -3.12 9.82 -3.55
C MET A 22 -3.53 8.38 -3.90
N ALA A 23 -4.70 7.94 -3.43
CA ALA A 23 -5.21 6.61 -3.74
C ALA A 23 -5.41 6.42 -5.24
N ALA A 24 -6.03 7.38 -5.92
CA ALA A 24 -6.26 7.32 -7.37
C ALA A 24 -4.94 7.26 -8.16
N ASN A 25 -3.95 8.04 -7.78
CA ASN A 25 -2.64 8.05 -8.43
C ASN A 25 -1.91 6.71 -8.25
N VAL A 26 -1.95 6.13 -7.06
CA VAL A 26 -1.34 4.82 -6.80
C VAL A 26 -2.04 3.72 -7.62
N ILE A 27 -3.36 3.72 -7.65
CA ILE A 27 -4.15 2.74 -8.43
C ILE A 27 -3.88 2.87 -9.94
N ASP A 28 -3.87 4.08 -10.47
CA ASP A 28 -3.54 4.35 -11.87
C ASP A 28 -2.12 3.87 -12.21
N THR A 29 -1.16 4.17 -11.35
CA THR A 29 0.22 3.73 -11.51
C THR A 29 0.33 2.21 -11.56
N LEU A 30 -0.32 1.50 -10.64
CA LEU A 30 -0.37 0.03 -10.66
C LEU A 30 -0.98 -0.52 -11.94
N THR A 31 -2.07 0.07 -12.40
CA THR A 31 -2.75 -0.33 -13.64
C THR A 31 -1.84 -0.14 -14.86
N LYS A 32 -1.16 0.98 -14.97
CA LYS A 32 -0.19 1.25 -16.03
C LYS A 32 0.99 0.28 -16.03
N LEU A 33 1.39 -0.18 -14.86
CA LEU A 33 2.45 -1.18 -14.70
C LEU A 33 2.00 -2.63 -14.95
N GLY A 34 0.74 -2.83 -15.33
CA GLY A 34 0.20 -4.13 -15.69
C GLY A 34 -0.42 -4.92 -14.55
N PHE A 35 -0.58 -4.31 -13.38
CA PHE A 35 -1.29 -4.93 -12.27
C PHE A 35 -2.80 -4.75 -12.39
N THR A 36 -3.54 -5.68 -11.81
CA THR A 36 -5.00 -5.56 -11.63
C THR A 36 -5.27 -5.22 -10.17
N PRO A 37 -5.60 -3.96 -9.85
CA PRO A 37 -5.84 -3.55 -8.47
C PRO A 37 -7.13 -4.15 -7.91
N ALA A 38 -7.05 -4.66 -6.68
CA ALA A 38 -8.19 -5.03 -5.85
C ALA A 38 -8.18 -4.12 -4.62
N VAL A 39 -9.12 -3.20 -4.55
CA VAL A 39 -9.14 -2.13 -3.55
C VAL A 39 -10.06 -2.49 -2.40
N PHE A 40 -9.53 -2.40 -1.18
CA PHE A 40 -10.28 -2.58 0.06
C PHE A 40 -10.55 -1.21 0.68
N ASP A 41 -11.71 -0.64 0.37
CA ASP A 41 -12.10 0.67 0.87
C ASP A 41 -12.15 0.69 2.41
N THR A 42 -11.29 1.48 3.01
CA THR A 42 -11.19 1.58 4.47
C THR A 42 -12.33 2.38 5.11
N GLN A 43 -13.21 2.95 4.32
CA GLN A 43 -14.47 3.54 4.79
C GLN A 43 -15.60 2.52 4.82
N ASP A 44 -15.46 1.40 4.13
CA ASP A 44 -16.39 0.28 4.19
C ASP A 44 -16.15 -0.52 5.47
N LYS A 45 -17.18 -0.59 6.31
CA LYS A 45 -17.13 -1.34 7.58
C LYS A 45 -16.93 -2.84 7.37
N ASN A 46 -17.29 -3.37 6.22
CA ASN A 46 -17.19 -4.78 5.90
C ASN A 46 -15.84 -5.16 5.26
N ALA A 47 -15.05 -4.19 4.81
CA ALA A 47 -13.79 -4.46 4.12
C ALA A 47 -12.82 -5.35 4.92
N PRO A 48 -12.61 -5.15 6.23
CA PRO A 48 -11.75 -6.04 7.01
C PRO A 48 -12.26 -7.47 7.05
N LYS A 49 -13.57 -7.65 7.25
CA LYS A 49 -14.20 -8.97 7.27
C LYS A 49 -14.08 -9.68 5.92
N GLU A 50 -14.36 -8.96 4.84
CA GLU A 50 -14.25 -9.50 3.48
C GLU A 50 -12.82 -9.94 3.15
N LEU A 51 -11.84 -9.15 3.53
CA LEU A 51 -10.44 -9.52 3.32
C LEU A 51 -10.03 -10.73 4.15
N ILE A 52 -10.39 -10.75 5.44
CA ILE A 52 -9.98 -11.81 6.36
C ILE A 52 -10.65 -13.14 6.01
N GLU A 53 -11.98 -13.13 5.87
CA GLU A 53 -12.74 -14.34 5.58
C GLU A 53 -12.59 -14.81 4.13
N GLY A 54 -12.42 -13.87 3.19
CA GLY A 54 -12.25 -14.14 1.77
C GLY A 54 -10.80 -14.22 1.32
N PHE A 55 -9.83 -14.31 2.22
CA PHE A 55 -8.41 -14.24 1.89
C PHE A 55 -7.97 -15.27 0.86
N ASP A 56 -8.58 -16.44 0.82
CA ASP A 56 -8.25 -17.46 -0.17
C ASP A 56 -8.39 -16.99 -1.63
N LYS A 57 -9.24 -16.00 -1.87
CA LYS A 57 -9.39 -15.38 -3.21
C LYS A 57 -8.17 -14.54 -3.60
N TYR A 58 -7.38 -14.10 -2.62
CA TYR A 58 -6.30 -13.13 -2.78
C TYR A 58 -4.92 -13.70 -2.45
N LYS A 59 -4.85 -14.93 -1.95
CA LYS A 59 -3.61 -15.56 -1.49
C LYS A 59 -2.50 -15.61 -2.53
N ASP A 60 -2.88 -15.64 -3.83
CA ASP A 60 -1.95 -15.68 -4.95
C ASP A 60 -1.71 -14.29 -5.57
N ALA A 61 -2.16 -13.22 -4.93
CA ALA A 61 -1.86 -11.86 -5.38
C ALA A 61 -0.34 -11.65 -5.44
N ALA A 62 0.10 -10.91 -6.45
CA ALA A 62 1.51 -10.65 -6.67
C ALA A 62 2.09 -9.63 -5.67
N LEU A 63 1.26 -8.69 -5.24
CA LEU A 63 1.67 -7.54 -4.44
C LEU A 63 0.52 -7.05 -3.57
N ALA A 64 0.85 -6.47 -2.43
CA ALA A 64 -0.06 -5.66 -1.64
C ALA A 64 0.56 -4.27 -1.40
N VAL A 65 -0.23 -3.23 -1.62
CA VAL A 65 0.18 -1.84 -1.41
C VAL A 65 -0.71 -1.23 -0.34
N VAL A 66 -0.09 -0.73 0.72
CA VAL A 66 -0.76 -0.07 1.84
C VAL A 66 -0.42 1.40 1.82
N ILE A 67 -1.44 2.25 1.73
CA ILE A 67 -1.28 3.70 1.64
C ILE A 67 -1.45 4.31 3.04
N LEU A 68 -0.38 4.89 3.54
CA LEU A 68 -0.34 5.57 4.84
C LEU A 68 -0.43 7.09 4.60
N ALA A 69 -1.66 7.61 4.57
CA ALA A 69 -1.91 9.04 4.42
C ALA A 69 -2.06 9.72 5.79
N ASP A 70 -2.19 11.03 5.78
CA ASP A 70 -2.42 11.86 6.97
C ASP A 70 -3.92 11.88 7.34
N ASP A 71 -4.49 10.70 7.54
CA ASP A 71 -5.92 10.50 7.66
C ASP A 71 -6.53 11.12 8.92
N GLU A 72 -5.77 11.14 10.02
CA GLU A 72 -6.23 11.63 11.31
C GLU A 72 -5.12 12.26 12.13
N VAL A 73 -5.51 12.96 13.16
CA VAL A 73 -4.59 13.51 14.17
C VAL A 73 -4.69 12.72 15.46
N GLY A 74 -3.56 12.53 16.14
CA GLY A 74 -3.54 11.82 17.40
C GLY A 74 -2.29 12.06 18.22
N THR A 75 -2.35 11.66 19.48
CA THR A 75 -1.23 11.70 20.42
C THR A 75 -1.48 10.69 21.53
N LEU A 76 -0.46 10.39 22.31
CA LEU A 76 -0.65 9.61 23.52
C LEU A 76 -1.56 10.36 24.50
N ARG A 77 -2.47 9.64 25.12
CA ARG A 77 -3.44 10.24 26.05
C ARG A 77 -2.76 11.08 27.14
N LEU A 78 -1.62 10.64 27.63
CA LEU A 78 -0.88 11.34 28.67
C LEU A 78 -0.19 12.61 28.18
N GLU A 79 0.03 12.76 26.89
CA GLU A 79 0.65 13.94 26.28
C GLU A 79 -0.36 14.95 25.77
N PHE A 80 -1.62 14.53 25.58
CA PHE A 80 -2.68 15.42 25.08
C PHE A 80 -2.83 16.67 25.95
N PRO A 81 -2.96 17.88 25.37
CA PRO A 81 -3.07 18.22 23.93
C PRO A 81 -1.74 18.50 23.21
N LYS A 82 -0.60 18.12 23.81
CA LYS A 82 0.72 18.30 23.21
C LYS A 82 1.10 17.11 22.31
N ASN A 83 2.15 17.29 21.52
CA ASN A 83 2.74 16.25 20.65
C ASN A 83 1.72 15.58 19.70
N VAL A 84 0.79 16.38 19.18
CA VAL A 84 -0.18 15.91 18.21
C VAL A 84 0.52 15.58 16.90
N LYS A 85 0.23 14.41 16.37
CA LYS A 85 0.82 13.87 15.15
C LYS A 85 -0.25 13.59 14.10
N LEU A 86 0.17 13.60 12.84
CA LEU A 86 -0.63 13.11 11.72
C LEU A 86 -0.35 11.62 11.54
N ARG A 87 -1.38 10.82 11.30
CA ARG A 87 -1.22 9.38 11.19
C ARG A 87 -2.29 8.74 10.31
N ALA A 88 -1.98 7.54 9.81
CA ALA A 88 -2.94 6.74 9.07
C ALA A 88 -4.09 6.28 9.99
N LYS A 89 -5.26 6.12 9.38
CA LYS A 89 -6.45 5.59 10.07
C LYS A 89 -6.17 4.20 10.64
N PRO A 90 -6.66 3.87 11.85
CA PRO A 90 -6.43 2.56 12.47
C PRO A 90 -6.82 1.37 11.61
N GLN A 91 -7.88 1.47 10.84
CA GLN A 91 -8.30 0.40 9.92
C GLN A 91 -7.27 0.11 8.84
N VAL A 92 -6.60 1.13 8.31
CA VAL A 92 -5.50 0.97 7.35
C VAL A 92 -4.34 0.20 7.99
N VAL A 93 -3.97 0.58 9.19
CA VAL A 93 -2.91 -0.07 9.97
C VAL A 93 -3.25 -1.53 10.26
N PHE A 94 -4.49 -1.80 10.66
CA PHE A 94 -4.97 -3.15 10.92
C PHE A 94 -4.88 -4.04 9.68
N LEU A 95 -5.38 -3.57 8.54
CA LEU A 95 -5.33 -4.32 7.28
C LEU A 95 -3.89 -4.48 6.77
N GLY A 96 -3.07 -3.47 6.92
CA GLY A 96 -1.64 -3.54 6.59
C GLY A 96 -0.92 -4.61 7.40
N GLY A 97 -1.17 -4.68 8.71
CA GLY A 97 -0.62 -5.71 9.59
C GLY A 97 -1.11 -7.12 9.23
N PHE A 98 -2.39 -7.25 8.90
CA PHE A 98 -2.94 -8.52 8.43
C PHE A 98 -2.25 -9.00 7.14
N LEU A 99 -2.06 -8.11 6.16
CA LEU A 99 -1.38 -8.45 4.90
C LEU A 99 0.09 -8.80 5.11
N LEU A 100 0.80 -8.09 5.99
CA LEU A 100 2.16 -8.45 6.38
C LEU A 100 2.23 -9.86 6.99
N GLY A 101 1.29 -10.19 7.85
CA GLY A 101 1.22 -11.52 8.47
C GLY A 101 0.93 -12.63 7.47
N LYS A 102 0.17 -12.36 6.43
CA LYS A 102 -0.21 -13.33 5.39
C LYS A 102 0.83 -13.47 4.29
N PHE A 103 1.37 -12.36 3.81
CA PHE A 103 2.28 -12.35 2.65
C PHE A 103 3.76 -12.26 3.02
N GLY A 104 4.08 -11.85 4.24
CA GLY A 104 5.45 -11.48 4.60
C GLY A 104 5.87 -10.14 4.01
N THR A 105 7.06 -9.67 4.37
CA THR A 105 7.58 -8.37 3.95
C THR A 105 7.90 -8.29 2.45
N GLU A 106 8.09 -9.43 1.80
CA GLU A 106 8.49 -9.49 0.38
C GLU A 106 7.37 -9.08 -0.59
N LYS A 107 6.11 -9.19 -0.16
CA LYS A 107 4.95 -8.87 -1.01
C LYS A 107 4.22 -7.60 -0.60
N VAL A 108 4.59 -6.95 0.49
CA VAL A 108 3.89 -5.75 0.97
C VAL A 108 4.79 -4.53 0.82
N VAL A 109 4.24 -3.48 0.19
CA VAL A 109 4.89 -2.18 0.03
C VAL A 109 4.02 -1.11 0.69
N PHE A 110 4.63 -0.27 1.50
CA PHE A 110 3.99 0.90 2.09
C PHE A 110 4.32 2.14 1.27
N ILE A 111 3.30 2.92 0.94
CA ILE A 111 3.45 4.24 0.32
C ILE A 111 2.88 5.24 1.32
N TYR A 112 3.70 6.19 1.77
CA TYR A 112 3.31 7.12 2.82
C TYR A 112 3.41 8.56 2.37
N LEU A 113 2.58 9.42 2.95
CA LEU A 113 2.61 10.85 2.71
C LEU A 113 3.59 11.51 3.68
N PRO A 114 4.76 11.98 3.20
CA PRO A 114 5.78 12.57 4.08
C PRO A 114 5.36 13.97 4.53
N ARG A 115 4.73 14.04 5.68
CA ARG A 115 4.37 15.28 6.35
C ARG A 115 5.27 15.51 7.56
N GLN A 116 5.54 16.76 7.87
CA GLN A 116 6.08 17.11 9.19
C GLN A 116 5.10 16.61 10.25
N ASN A 117 5.59 16.00 11.32
CA ASN A 117 4.78 15.38 12.35
C ASN A 117 3.96 14.13 11.92
N PHE A 118 4.31 13.50 10.80
CA PHE A 118 3.72 12.21 10.45
C PHE A 118 4.29 11.11 11.35
N GLU A 119 3.40 10.35 11.98
CA GLU A 119 3.75 9.21 12.82
C GLU A 119 3.55 7.90 12.05
N PHE A 120 4.63 7.14 11.89
CA PHE A 120 4.51 5.79 11.38
C PHE A 120 3.85 4.88 12.42
N PRO A 121 2.96 3.97 12.00
CA PRO A 121 2.25 3.10 12.93
C PRO A 121 3.14 2.04 13.60
N PHE A 122 4.36 1.85 13.09
CA PHE A 122 5.34 0.87 13.59
C PHE A 122 6.73 1.26 13.10
N GLU A 123 7.76 0.60 13.63
CA GLU A 123 9.13 0.82 13.21
C GLU A 123 9.34 0.35 11.76
N MET A 124 9.69 1.28 10.88
CA MET A 124 9.75 1.05 9.42
C MET A 124 11.13 0.69 8.89
N GLU A 125 12.17 0.66 9.72
CA GLU A 125 13.57 0.54 9.26
C GLU A 125 13.85 -0.65 8.36
N ASN A 126 13.10 -1.74 8.55
CA ASN A 126 13.27 -2.98 7.80
C ASN A 126 12.12 -3.28 6.84
N LEU A 127 11.24 -2.32 6.60
CA LEU A 127 10.10 -2.47 5.71
C LEU A 127 10.23 -1.53 4.53
N SER A 128 9.85 -2.02 3.35
CA SER A 128 9.82 -1.18 2.16
C SER A 128 8.75 -0.11 2.28
N SER A 129 9.20 1.13 2.37
CA SER A 129 8.32 2.31 2.42
C SER A 129 8.77 3.35 1.41
N ILE A 130 7.80 3.89 0.67
CA ILE A 130 8.05 4.82 -0.42
C ILE A 130 7.39 6.16 -0.09
N PRO A 131 8.17 7.25 -0.03
CA PRO A 131 7.59 8.57 0.18
C PRO A 131 6.84 9.02 -1.08
N TYR A 132 5.57 9.34 -0.92
CA TYR A 132 4.72 9.84 -2.00
C TYR A 132 4.94 11.33 -2.22
N ASP A 133 4.84 11.77 -3.48
CA ASP A 133 4.75 13.17 -3.86
C ASP A 133 3.77 13.36 -5.03
N ASP A 134 3.19 14.53 -5.13
CA ASP A 134 2.20 14.90 -6.15
C ASP A 134 2.80 15.15 -7.54
N LYS A 135 4.13 15.17 -7.66
CA LYS A 135 4.88 15.37 -8.91
C LYS A 135 5.39 14.05 -9.51
N ASN A 136 4.91 12.93 -8.98
CA ASN A 136 5.26 11.59 -9.46
C ASN A 136 6.74 11.21 -9.38
N ARG A 137 7.54 11.89 -8.57
CA ARG A 137 8.94 11.47 -8.32
C ARG A 137 9.01 10.14 -7.58
N TRP A 138 7.99 9.84 -6.76
CA TRP A 138 7.86 8.56 -6.07
C TRP A 138 7.81 7.36 -7.03
N HIS A 139 7.43 7.56 -8.30
CA HIS A 139 7.44 6.50 -9.31
C HIS A 139 8.83 5.87 -9.47
N PHE A 140 9.90 6.67 -9.37
CA PHE A 140 11.26 6.15 -9.48
C PHE A 140 11.58 5.15 -8.37
N ASP A 141 11.29 5.51 -7.13
CA ASP A 141 11.52 4.64 -5.98
C ASP A 141 10.64 3.40 -6.04
N PHE A 142 9.38 3.56 -6.45
CA PHE A 142 8.43 2.45 -6.60
C PHE A 142 8.87 1.46 -7.68
N LEU A 143 9.28 1.95 -8.85
CA LEU A 143 9.82 1.09 -9.91
C LEU A 143 11.08 0.34 -9.46
N LYS A 144 11.98 1.01 -8.78
CA LYS A 144 13.18 0.40 -8.23
C LYS A 144 12.84 -0.72 -7.25
N GLU A 145 11.88 -0.48 -6.38
CA GLU A 145 11.39 -1.47 -5.43
C GLU A 145 10.77 -2.68 -6.13
N LEU A 146 9.89 -2.45 -7.11
CA LEU A 146 9.25 -3.53 -7.87
C LEU A 146 10.28 -4.36 -8.64
N LYS A 147 11.27 -3.72 -9.25
CA LYS A 147 12.38 -4.44 -9.93
C LYS A 147 13.18 -5.29 -8.97
N SER A 148 13.49 -4.79 -7.78
CA SER A 148 14.22 -5.55 -6.76
C SER A 148 13.46 -6.79 -6.29
N ARG A 149 12.14 -6.77 -6.42
CA ARG A 149 11.25 -7.91 -6.11
C ARG A 149 11.02 -8.85 -7.28
N GLY A 150 11.66 -8.60 -8.43
CA GLY A 150 11.60 -9.46 -9.60
C GLY A 150 10.49 -9.13 -10.60
N PHE A 151 9.80 -8.00 -10.45
CA PHE A 151 8.79 -7.58 -11.42
C PHE A 151 9.44 -6.96 -12.66
N ALA A 152 8.95 -7.34 -13.83
CA ALA A 152 9.36 -6.77 -15.11
C ALA A 152 8.57 -5.50 -15.42
N VAL A 153 8.92 -4.40 -14.74
CA VAL A 153 8.29 -3.09 -14.91
C VAL A 153 9.24 -2.11 -15.58
N ASP A 154 8.70 -1.17 -16.35
CA ASP A 154 9.46 -0.17 -17.08
C ASP A 154 8.85 1.23 -16.89
N ALA A 155 9.72 2.23 -16.75
CA ALA A 155 9.30 3.63 -16.61
C ALA A 155 8.48 4.12 -17.81
N ASN A 156 8.71 3.58 -19.01
CA ASN A 156 7.94 3.93 -20.21
C ASN A 156 6.45 3.59 -20.09
N GLN A 157 6.08 2.65 -19.22
CA GLN A 157 4.67 2.32 -18.97
C GLN A 157 3.92 3.45 -18.24
N LEU A 158 4.66 4.38 -17.62
CA LEU A 158 4.10 5.48 -16.83
C LEU A 158 4.01 6.81 -17.58
N ILE A 159 4.45 6.86 -18.82
CA ILE A 159 4.42 8.06 -19.69
C ILE A 159 3.05 8.23 -20.34
#